data_2013f846fcec9a1416d827467d925080
#
_entry.id   2013f846fcec9a1416d827467d925080
#
_cell.length_a   1.000
_cell.length_b   1.000
_cell.length_c   1.000
_cell.angle_alpha   90.00
_cell.angle_beta   90.00
_cell.angle_gamma   90.00
#
_symmetry.space_group_name_H-M   'P 1'
#
loop_
_entity.id
_entity.type
_entity.pdbx_description
1 polymer ?
#
loop_
_entity_poly.entity_id
_entity_poly.type
_entity_poly.pdbx_seq_one_letter_code
_entity_poly.pdbx_strand_id
1 'polypeptide(L)'
;MAMFVAVMPDLVSQAFPPERLTAVSVLRAYRDGFFPMGCGDGRLRWFSPDPRGILPLDSFRVPRGLRRALPRLNFEVTVNTDFDGVVEGCADREETWIDPAIAAVYSALHKRGAAHSIEVWSGGRLAGGLYGVQLGAAFFGESMFSR
;
A
#
# COMPACT_ATOMS: atom_id res chain seq x y z
N MET A 1 -0.59 11.96 -10.21
CA MET A 1 -2.00 11.97 -9.73
C MET A 1 -1.99 11.19 -8.44
N ALA A 2 -2.07 11.89 -7.32
CA ALA A 2 -2.00 11.30 -5.99
C ALA A 2 -3.27 10.48 -5.74
N MET A 3 -3.11 9.21 -5.34
CA MET A 3 -4.19 8.46 -4.74
C MET A 3 -4.39 9.03 -3.35
N PHE A 4 -5.41 9.88 -3.17
CA PHE A 4 -5.78 10.39 -1.86
C PHE A 4 -6.36 9.24 -1.05
N VAL A 5 -5.61 8.77 -0.06
CA VAL A 5 -6.22 8.20 1.13
C VAL A 5 -6.81 9.40 1.87
N ALA A 6 -8.12 9.61 1.77
CA ALA A 6 -8.79 10.61 2.58
C ALA A 6 -8.67 10.16 4.04
N VAL A 7 -7.73 10.75 4.76
CA VAL A 7 -7.66 10.62 6.22
C VAL A 7 -8.80 11.46 6.77
N MET A 8 -9.92 10.82 7.06
CA MET A 8 -10.99 11.43 7.87
C MET A 8 -10.58 11.27 9.35
N PRO A 9 -10.42 12.36 10.12
CA PRO A 9 -9.84 12.31 11.47
C PRO A 9 -10.70 11.60 12.53
N ASP A 10 -11.94 11.23 12.25
CA ASP A 10 -12.89 10.83 13.30
C ASP A 10 -13.40 9.37 13.28
N LEU A 11 -12.80 8.49 12.47
CA LEU A 11 -13.21 7.08 12.39
C LEU A 11 -12.20 6.14 13.04
N VAL A 12 -11.81 6.44 14.26
CA VAL A 12 -11.09 5.47 15.11
C VAL A 12 -12.13 4.64 15.85
N SER A 13 -12.45 3.46 15.36
CA SER A 13 -13.22 2.49 16.15
C SER A 13 -12.33 2.01 17.31
N GLN A 14 -12.71 2.33 18.55
CA GLN A 14 -12.03 1.88 19.76
C GLN A 14 -12.14 0.35 20.02
N ALA A 15 -12.85 -0.37 19.16
CA ALA A 15 -13.15 -1.80 19.38
C ALA A 15 -12.07 -2.76 18.86
N PHE A 16 -11.00 -2.28 18.21
CA PHE A 16 -10.01 -3.16 17.58
C PHE A 16 -8.57 -2.66 17.77
N PRO A 17 -7.95 -2.79 18.95
CA PRO A 17 -6.52 -2.94 18.99
C PRO A 17 -6.19 -4.43 19.19
N PRO A 18 -5.68 -5.16 18.17
CA PRO A 18 -4.95 -6.37 18.49
C PRO A 18 -3.81 -5.95 19.43
N GLU A 19 -3.63 -6.70 20.53
CA GLU A 19 -2.59 -6.41 21.52
C GLU A 19 -1.17 -6.36 20.90
N ARG A 20 -1.00 -6.88 19.68
CA ARG A 20 0.27 -6.88 18.93
C ARG A 20 0.03 -6.72 17.44
N LEU A 21 0.87 -5.89 16.80
CA LEU A 21 0.96 -5.79 15.36
C LEU A 21 1.68 -7.03 14.80
N THR A 22 0.92 -7.94 14.21
CA THR A 22 1.41 -9.17 13.58
C THR A 22 0.75 -9.36 12.23
N ALA A 23 1.34 -10.14 11.31
CA ALA A 23 0.72 -10.45 10.04
C ALA A 23 -0.69 -11.06 10.19
N VAL A 24 -0.91 -11.88 11.23
CA VAL A 24 -2.22 -12.49 11.50
C VAL A 24 -3.23 -11.45 11.96
N SER A 25 -2.86 -10.56 12.90
CA SER A 25 -3.75 -9.51 13.40
C SER A 25 -4.10 -8.50 12.29
N VAL A 26 -3.14 -8.16 11.43
CA VAL A 26 -3.36 -7.28 10.29
C VAL A 26 -4.35 -7.91 9.30
N LEU A 27 -4.16 -9.18 8.89
CA LEU A 27 -5.10 -9.86 7.98
C LEU A 27 -6.51 -9.97 8.56
N ARG A 28 -6.64 -10.18 9.88
CA ARG A 28 -7.95 -10.18 10.55
C ARG A 28 -8.58 -8.80 10.46
N ALA A 29 -7.83 -7.74 10.77
CA ALA A 29 -8.30 -6.36 10.68
C ALA A 29 -8.77 -6.00 9.26
N TYR A 30 -8.02 -6.39 8.21
CA TYR A 30 -8.45 -6.19 6.82
C TYR A 30 -9.79 -6.85 6.50
N ARG A 31 -10.06 -8.05 7.02
CA ARG A 31 -11.36 -8.72 6.86
C ARG A 31 -12.49 -7.91 7.49
N ASP A 32 -12.22 -7.23 8.58
CA ASP A 32 -13.17 -6.38 9.30
C ASP A 32 -13.18 -4.92 8.79
N GLY A 33 -12.42 -4.63 7.72
CA GLY A 33 -12.38 -3.31 7.06
C GLY A 33 -11.41 -2.32 7.68
N PHE A 34 -10.48 -2.76 8.54
CA PHE A 34 -9.49 -1.89 9.20
C PHE A 34 -8.08 -2.10 8.65
N PHE A 35 -7.27 -1.04 8.67
CA PHE A 35 -5.85 -1.10 8.36
C PHE A 35 -5.03 -0.26 9.35
N PRO A 36 -3.75 -0.60 9.61
CA PRO A 36 -2.91 0.10 10.57
C PRO A 36 -2.16 1.27 9.94
N MET A 37 -1.95 2.34 10.70
CA MET A 37 -1.04 3.44 10.35
C MET A 37 -0.24 3.87 11.58
N GLY A 38 1.03 4.20 11.39
CA GLY A 38 1.85 4.92 12.36
C GLY A 38 1.43 6.39 12.42
N CYS A 39 1.42 6.97 13.61
CA CYS A 39 0.97 8.36 13.81
C CYS A 39 2.10 9.34 14.14
N GLY A 40 3.37 8.99 13.88
CA GLY A 40 4.53 9.86 14.13
C GLY A 40 4.89 10.06 15.61
N ASP A 41 4.00 9.70 16.53
CA ASP A 41 4.18 9.75 17.99
C ASP A 41 4.61 8.40 18.58
N GLY A 42 5.01 7.45 17.72
CA GLY A 42 5.33 6.07 18.10
C GLY A 42 4.09 5.20 18.39
N ARG A 43 2.89 5.72 18.17
CA ARG A 43 1.64 5.00 18.35
C ARG A 43 1.12 4.48 17.00
N LEU A 44 0.53 3.31 17.05
CA LEU A 44 -0.18 2.71 15.95
C LEU A 44 -1.68 2.91 16.15
N ARG A 45 -2.38 3.32 15.09
CA ARG A 45 -3.84 3.42 15.08
C ARG A 45 -4.42 2.60 13.94
N TRP A 46 -5.67 2.17 14.11
CA TRP A 46 -6.44 1.42 13.13
C TRP A 46 -7.51 2.30 12.51
N PHE A 47 -7.60 2.29 11.20
CA PHE A 47 -8.50 3.15 10.44
C PHE A 47 -9.48 2.32 9.61
N SER A 48 -10.73 2.76 9.55
CA SER A 48 -11.78 2.20 8.69
C SER A 48 -12.51 3.35 8.00
N PRO A 49 -12.12 3.73 6.78
CA PRO A 49 -12.78 4.81 6.06
C PRO A 49 -14.17 4.38 5.57
N ASP A 50 -15.14 5.28 5.71
CA ASP A 50 -16.50 5.17 5.16
C ASP A 50 -16.95 6.55 4.63
N PRO A 51 -17.22 6.68 3.32
CA PRO A 51 -17.16 5.65 2.29
C PRO A 51 -15.73 5.27 1.89
N ARG A 52 -15.53 4.02 1.45
CA ARG A 52 -14.27 3.53 0.90
C ARG A 52 -14.26 3.65 -0.62
N GLY A 53 -13.22 4.29 -1.17
CA GLY A 53 -12.99 4.32 -2.62
C GLY A 53 -12.63 2.93 -3.15
N ILE A 54 -13.27 2.51 -4.25
CA ILE A 54 -12.95 1.25 -4.93
C ILE A 54 -12.67 1.52 -6.41
N LEU A 55 -11.83 0.67 -7.00
CA LEU A 55 -11.55 0.64 -8.44
C LEU A 55 -11.96 -0.74 -8.98
N PRO A 56 -13.17 -0.89 -9.56
CA PRO A 56 -13.56 -2.14 -10.19
C PRO A 56 -12.64 -2.46 -11.38
N LEU A 57 -12.08 -3.67 -11.42
CA LEU A 57 -11.07 -4.03 -12.42
C LEU A 57 -11.65 -4.13 -13.84
N ASP A 58 -12.92 -4.50 -13.96
CA ASP A 58 -13.66 -4.57 -15.23
C ASP A 58 -13.98 -3.21 -15.83
N SER A 59 -14.04 -2.16 -15.02
CA SER A 59 -14.30 -0.79 -15.45
C SER A 59 -13.03 0.09 -15.56
N PHE A 60 -11.87 -0.45 -15.19
CA PHE A 60 -10.61 0.28 -15.27
C PHE A 60 -10.24 0.62 -16.71
N ARG A 61 -9.92 1.89 -16.96
CA ARG A 61 -9.49 2.38 -18.27
C ARG A 61 -8.19 3.15 -18.15
N VAL A 62 -7.18 2.73 -18.91
CA VAL A 62 -5.93 3.49 -19.03
C VAL A 62 -6.21 4.80 -19.79
N PRO A 63 -5.90 5.98 -19.20
CA PRO A 63 -6.06 7.26 -19.88
C PRO A 63 -5.31 7.29 -21.22
N ARG A 64 -5.89 7.94 -22.24
CA ARG A 64 -5.30 7.99 -23.60
C ARG A 64 -3.88 8.55 -23.61
N GLY A 65 -3.59 9.57 -22.78
CA GLY A 65 -2.26 10.17 -22.66
C GLY A 65 -1.23 9.15 -22.16
N LEU A 66 -1.55 8.44 -21.08
CA LEU A 66 -0.69 7.39 -20.53
C LEU A 66 -0.45 6.27 -21.54
N ARG A 67 -1.51 5.78 -22.19
CA ARG A 67 -1.39 4.72 -23.21
C ARG A 67 -0.48 5.10 -24.39
N ARG A 68 -0.43 6.40 -24.75
CA ARG A 68 0.48 6.90 -25.79
C ARG A 68 1.92 7.09 -25.30
N ALA A 69 2.09 7.42 -24.02
CA ALA A 69 3.40 7.66 -23.42
C ALA A 69 4.13 6.34 -23.09
N LEU A 70 3.43 5.34 -22.55
CA LEU A 70 4.01 4.07 -22.09
C LEU A 70 4.98 3.40 -23.07
N PRO A 71 4.68 3.26 -24.37
CA PRO A 71 5.60 2.63 -25.33
C PRO A 71 6.90 3.41 -25.60
N ARG A 72 6.93 4.70 -25.22
CA ARG A 72 8.10 5.58 -25.39
C ARG A 72 8.97 5.64 -24.12
N LEU A 73 8.41 5.18 -23.00
CA LEU A 73 9.09 5.12 -21.72
C LEU A 73 9.75 3.74 -21.64
N ASN A 74 11.07 3.73 -21.53
CA ASN A 74 11.84 2.48 -21.41
C ASN A 74 11.75 1.96 -19.96
N PHE A 75 10.52 1.60 -19.53
CA PHE A 75 10.22 1.06 -18.24
C PHE A 75 10.10 -0.47 -18.29
N GLU A 76 10.69 -1.12 -17.32
CA GLU A 76 10.45 -2.51 -17.01
C GLU A 76 9.51 -2.59 -15.79
N VAL A 77 8.51 -3.47 -15.84
CA VAL A 77 7.57 -3.68 -14.73
C VAL A 77 7.73 -5.10 -14.22
N THR A 78 7.94 -5.22 -12.92
CA THR A 78 8.04 -6.51 -12.23
C THR A 78 6.99 -6.61 -11.11
N VAL A 79 6.80 -7.81 -10.59
CA VAL A 79 5.90 -8.08 -9.47
C VAL A 79 6.66 -8.90 -8.43
N ASN A 80 6.63 -8.47 -7.18
CA ASN A 80 7.23 -9.16 -6.05
C ASN A 80 8.76 -9.38 -6.18
N THR A 81 9.45 -8.51 -6.92
CA THR A 81 10.90 -8.63 -7.13
C THR A 81 11.68 -7.90 -6.04
N ASP A 82 11.17 -6.76 -5.57
CA ASP A 82 11.80 -5.94 -4.53
C ASP A 82 10.74 -5.28 -3.64
N PHE A 83 10.00 -6.11 -2.89
CA PHE A 83 8.92 -5.65 -2.02
C PHE A 83 9.41 -4.65 -0.98
N ASP A 84 10.52 -4.96 -0.31
CA ASP A 84 11.07 -4.12 0.77
C ASP A 84 11.57 -2.78 0.19
N GLY A 85 12.22 -2.77 -0.98
CA GLY A 85 12.60 -1.55 -1.69
C GLY A 85 11.40 -0.67 -2.10
N VAL A 86 10.26 -1.27 -2.44
CA VAL A 86 9.02 -0.52 -2.69
C VAL A 86 8.48 0.10 -1.40
N VAL A 87 8.46 -0.64 -0.29
CA VAL A 87 8.02 -0.11 1.02
C VAL A 87 8.93 1.04 1.47
N GLU A 88 10.24 0.89 1.34
CA GLU A 88 11.23 1.93 1.64
C GLU A 88 11.00 3.18 0.77
N GLY A 89 10.81 3.00 -0.54
CA GLY A 89 10.49 4.11 -1.45
C GLY A 89 9.19 4.83 -1.10
N CYS A 90 8.18 4.10 -0.61
CA CYS A 90 6.94 4.68 -0.10
C CYS A 90 7.12 5.43 1.22
N ALA A 91 8.03 4.98 2.08
CA ALA A 91 8.35 5.60 3.36
C ALA A 91 9.26 6.84 3.21
N ASP A 92 10.00 6.96 2.11
CA ASP A 92 10.96 8.04 1.81
C ASP A 92 10.23 9.35 1.45
N ARG A 93 9.63 9.97 2.45
CA ARG A 93 8.93 11.26 2.37
C ARG A 93 8.97 11.97 3.72
N GLU A 94 8.82 13.29 3.71
CA GLU A 94 8.91 14.14 4.89
C GLU A 94 7.89 13.73 5.97
N GLU A 95 6.66 13.43 5.56
CA GLU A 95 5.63 12.87 6.44
C GLU A 95 5.24 11.46 5.96
N THR A 96 5.47 10.45 6.78
CA THR A 96 5.12 9.07 6.49
C THR A 96 4.42 8.40 7.66
N TRP A 97 3.43 7.57 7.34
CA TRP A 97 2.78 6.67 8.30
C TRP A 97 3.43 5.28 8.34
N ILE A 98 4.41 5.04 7.43
CA ILE A 98 5.14 3.78 7.33
C ILE A 98 6.34 3.86 8.28
N ASP A 99 6.11 3.54 9.55
CA ASP A 99 7.19 3.38 10.52
C ASP A 99 7.86 1.99 10.41
N PRO A 100 8.97 1.74 11.11
CA PRO A 100 9.66 0.45 11.05
C PRO A 100 8.79 -0.75 11.44
N ALA A 101 7.82 -0.59 12.35
CA ALA A 101 6.93 -1.68 12.76
C ALA A 101 5.91 -1.99 11.65
N ILE A 102 5.38 -0.96 11.00
CA ILE A 102 4.53 -1.08 9.82
C ILE A 102 5.30 -1.76 8.68
N ALA A 103 6.49 -1.29 8.33
CA ALA A 103 7.31 -1.89 7.29
C ALA A 103 7.57 -3.39 7.56
N ALA A 104 7.96 -3.73 8.79
CA ALA A 104 8.23 -5.10 9.19
C ALA A 104 7.00 -6.02 9.08
N VAL A 105 5.80 -5.54 9.45
CA VAL A 105 4.59 -6.37 9.37
C VAL A 105 4.15 -6.59 7.93
N TYR A 106 4.29 -5.59 7.03
CA TYR A 106 3.97 -5.78 5.61
C TYR A 106 5.00 -6.68 4.91
N SER A 107 6.31 -6.61 5.26
CA SER A 107 7.31 -7.59 4.83
C SER A 107 6.95 -9.01 5.29
N ALA A 108 6.48 -9.17 6.53
CA ALA A 108 6.00 -10.46 7.02
C ALA A 108 4.73 -10.97 6.30
N LEU A 109 3.83 -10.07 5.87
CA LEU A 109 2.68 -10.41 5.02
C LEU A 109 3.12 -10.84 3.63
N HIS A 110 4.11 -10.15 3.05
CA HIS A 110 4.69 -10.52 1.76
C HIS A 110 5.29 -11.93 1.77
N LYS A 111 6.10 -12.25 2.78
CA LYS A 111 6.68 -13.60 2.96
C LYS A 111 5.63 -14.69 3.11
N ARG A 112 4.39 -14.34 3.47
CA ARG A 112 3.24 -15.26 3.55
C ARG A 112 2.38 -15.27 2.28
N GLY A 113 2.76 -14.53 1.24
CA GLY A 113 1.99 -14.41 0.01
C GLY A 113 0.70 -13.61 0.14
N ALA A 114 0.56 -12.78 1.19
CA ALA A 114 -0.62 -11.96 1.43
C ALA A 114 -0.43 -10.48 1.08
N ALA A 115 0.80 -10.03 0.92
CA ALA A 115 1.11 -8.69 0.40
C ALA A 115 1.98 -8.79 -0.85
N HIS A 116 1.76 -7.89 -1.79
CA HIS A 116 2.42 -7.89 -3.09
C HIS A 116 2.88 -6.49 -3.46
N SER A 117 3.94 -6.43 -4.26
CA SER A 117 4.44 -5.20 -4.86
C SER A 117 4.42 -5.26 -6.37
N ILE A 118 4.35 -4.08 -6.97
CA ILE A 118 4.57 -3.84 -8.39
C ILE A 118 5.68 -2.81 -8.45
N GLU A 119 6.75 -3.15 -9.16
CA GLU A 119 7.92 -2.31 -9.35
C GLU A 119 7.95 -1.73 -10.76
N VAL A 120 8.38 -0.49 -10.88
CA VAL A 120 8.69 0.17 -12.15
C VAL A 120 10.16 0.54 -12.16
N TRP A 121 10.91 -0.03 -13.09
CA TRP A 121 12.35 0.16 -13.24
C TRP A 121 12.67 1.04 -14.44
N SER A 122 13.66 1.89 -14.31
CA SER A 122 14.23 2.69 -15.39
C SER A 122 15.74 2.66 -15.33
N GLY A 123 16.40 2.12 -16.37
CA GLY A 123 17.84 1.98 -16.40
C GLY A 123 18.41 1.16 -15.22
N GLY A 124 17.72 0.11 -14.82
CA GLY A 124 18.11 -0.76 -13.70
C GLY A 124 17.91 -0.17 -12.31
N ARG A 125 17.27 1.01 -12.19
CA ARG A 125 16.95 1.65 -10.91
C ARG A 125 15.45 1.63 -10.66
N LEU A 126 15.06 1.39 -9.41
CA LEU A 126 13.66 1.43 -9.00
C LEU A 126 13.14 2.88 -9.10
N ALA A 127 12.36 3.16 -10.14
CA ALA A 127 11.84 4.48 -10.47
C ALA A 127 10.45 4.75 -9.88
N GLY A 128 9.75 3.70 -9.47
CA GLY A 128 8.46 3.81 -8.83
C GLY A 128 7.97 2.45 -8.36
N GLY A 129 6.97 2.44 -7.53
CA GLY A 129 6.38 1.20 -7.04
C GLY A 129 5.07 1.44 -6.29
N LEU A 130 4.34 0.35 -6.15
CA LEU A 130 3.10 0.24 -5.38
C LEU A 130 3.16 -1.05 -4.57
N TYR A 131 2.74 -1.02 -3.32
CA TYR A 131 2.48 -2.25 -2.58
C TYR A 131 1.06 -2.28 -2.02
N GLY A 132 0.60 -3.48 -1.68
CA GLY A 132 -0.71 -3.68 -1.09
C GLY A 132 -0.93 -5.09 -0.57
N VAL A 133 -2.11 -5.29 0.05
CA VAL A 133 -2.54 -6.56 0.62
C VAL A 133 -3.62 -7.19 -0.25
N GLN A 134 -3.52 -8.49 -0.48
CA GLN A 134 -4.53 -9.28 -1.19
C GLN A 134 -5.35 -10.11 -0.21
N LEU A 135 -6.67 -9.99 -0.31
CA LEU A 135 -7.63 -10.85 0.36
C LEU A 135 -8.68 -11.34 -0.64
N GLY A 136 -8.60 -12.63 -0.99
CA GLY A 136 -9.47 -13.20 -2.02
C GLY A 136 -9.34 -12.45 -3.35
N ALA A 137 -10.46 -11.91 -3.85
CA ALA A 137 -10.51 -11.14 -5.09
C ALA A 137 -10.27 -9.63 -4.92
N ALA A 138 -9.98 -9.15 -3.71
CA ALA A 138 -9.71 -7.76 -3.44
C ALA A 138 -8.21 -7.50 -3.24
N PHE A 139 -7.71 -6.41 -3.85
CA PHE A 139 -6.39 -5.88 -3.60
C PHE A 139 -6.50 -4.51 -2.94
N PHE A 140 -5.95 -4.37 -1.76
CA PHE A 140 -5.91 -3.12 -1.00
C PHE A 140 -4.58 -2.44 -1.28
N GLY A 141 -4.59 -1.43 -2.16
CA GLY A 141 -3.41 -0.61 -2.43
C GLY A 141 -3.11 0.29 -1.23
N GLU A 142 -1.91 0.15 -0.66
CA GLU A 142 -1.52 0.82 0.57
C GLU A 142 -0.79 2.14 0.30
N SER A 143 0.25 2.06 -0.47
CA SER A 143 1.06 3.24 -0.81
C SER A 143 1.76 3.05 -2.14
N MET A 144 2.14 4.18 -2.75
CA MET A 144 2.92 4.22 -3.98
C MET A 144 3.92 5.37 -3.92
N PHE A 145 4.97 5.27 -4.73
CA PHE A 145 5.93 6.34 -4.96
C PHE A 145 6.35 6.41 -6.42
N SER A 146 6.91 7.54 -6.83
CA SER A 146 7.59 7.73 -8.13
C SER A 146 8.76 8.69 -7.94
N ARG A 147 9.85 8.43 -8.65
CA ARG A 147 11.07 9.25 -8.68
C ARG A 147 11.29 9.85 -10.06
#